data_cdbc99203c233fb12be068cdd97ac963
#
_entry.id   cdbc99203c233fb12be068cdd97ac963
#
_cell.length_a   1.000
_cell.length_b   1.000
_cell.length_c   1.000
_cell.angle_alpha   90.00
_cell.angle_beta   90.00
_cell.angle_gamma   90.00
#
_symmetry.space_group_name_H-M   'P 1'
#
loop_
_entity.id
_entity.type
_entity.pdbx_description
1 polymer ?
#
loop_
_entity_poly.entity_id
_entity_poly.type
_entity_poly.pdbx_seq_one_letter_code
_entity_poly.pdbx_strand_id
1 'polypeptide(L)'
;MKKIYGLAALMLCIPIVLSGCGKSEKKTDESKNKSITTIESYIDKLKIDKKNLTYTKVIPEYTFDVSNVTELSKHATHVFIGRVDSIDGCSTTVGSGEFSPVPEEYGKISVIKSIKGEIKNESIKYARPGGVISVAEYEKYAPEEAVKNEEENRKASGKENFDKNRSFYEMRHDGDIKIEIGKIYLFFAMYNKETGYYFIFGDQYGSRKISGMSGDDKKAFIKSLDKDELKLRDNDTGKNESLKNFIEKYFS
;
A
#
# COMPACT_ATOMS: atom_id res chain seq x y z
N MET A 1 -34.94 -30.68 -36.66
CA MET A 1 -34.68 -30.86 -38.12
C MET A 1 -33.44 -30.08 -38.50
N LYS A 2 -32.53 -30.80 -39.19
CA LYS A 2 -31.43 -30.36 -40.09
C LYS A 2 -30.34 -29.48 -39.45
N LYS A 3 -29.14 -29.96 -39.19
CA LYS A 3 -28.04 -30.35 -40.12
C LYS A 3 -27.35 -29.06 -40.64
N ILE A 4 -26.04 -28.88 -40.79
CA ILE A 4 -24.85 -29.74 -40.91
C ILE A 4 -23.67 -28.82 -41.31
N TYR A 5 -22.43 -29.20 -41.00
CA TYR A 5 -21.12 -29.01 -41.65
C TYR A 5 -20.48 -27.61 -41.58
N GLY A 6 -19.28 -27.39 -41.33
CA GLY A 6 -18.03 -28.17 -41.43
C GLY A 6 -17.03 -27.32 -42.18
N LEU A 7 -15.85 -27.17 -41.79
CA LEU A 7 -14.63 -27.51 -42.52
C LEU A 7 -13.40 -26.89 -41.87
N ALA A 8 -12.45 -27.73 -41.59
CA ALA A 8 -11.09 -27.41 -41.22
C ALA A 8 -10.31 -26.89 -42.43
N ALA A 9 -9.39 -26.00 -42.21
CA ALA A 9 -8.28 -25.79 -43.14
C ALA A 9 -6.98 -25.55 -42.33
N LEU A 10 -6.20 -26.62 -42.37
CA LEU A 10 -4.81 -26.69 -41.93
C LEU A 10 -3.96 -26.01 -43.02
N MET A 11 -3.11 -25.04 -42.65
CA MET A 11 -1.98 -24.66 -43.51
C MET A 11 -0.69 -24.58 -42.69
N LEU A 12 0.13 -25.61 -42.97
CA LEU A 12 1.56 -25.63 -42.70
C LEU A 12 2.26 -24.58 -43.57
N CYS A 13 3.18 -23.83 -42.98
CA CYS A 13 4.30 -23.27 -43.76
C CYS A 13 5.60 -23.39 -42.95
N ILE A 14 6.55 -24.00 -43.63
CA ILE A 14 7.86 -24.47 -43.23
C ILE A 14 8.88 -23.30 -43.17
N PRO A 15 9.92 -23.36 -42.33
CA PRO A 15 10.89 -22.31 -42.17
C PRO A 15 11.98 -22.36 -43.25
N ILE A 16 12.39 -21.20 -43.71
CA ILE A 16 13.61 -21.08 -44.56
C ILE A 16 14.72 -20.50 -43.65
N VAL A 17 15.73 -21.33 -43.43
CA VAL A 17 17.01 -20.95 -42.82
C VAL A 17 17.91 -20.39 -43.93
N LEU A 18 18.39 -19.17 -43.77
CA LEU A 18 19.52 -18.65 -44.53
C LEU A 18 20.61 -18.18 -43.60
N SER A 19 21.69 -18.93 -43.60
CA SER A 19 22.97 -18.60 -42.97
C SER A 19 23.66 -17.44 -43.71
N GLY A 20 24.09 -16.46 -42.97
CA GLY A 20 24.95 -15.40 -43.46
C GLY A 20 25.97 -15.00 -42.41
N CYS A 21 27.21 -15.48 -42.55
CA CYS A 21 28.39 -15.02 -41.81
C CYS A 21 28.75 -13.56 -42.15
N GLY A 22 28.94 -12.73 -41.14
CA GLY A 22 29.55 -11.40 -41.31
C GLY A 22 30.01 -10.90 -39.96
N LYS A 23 31.32 -11.02 -39.65
CA LYS A 23 31.95 -10.39 -38.50
C LYS A 23 31.93 -8.89 -38.66
N SER A 24 31.40 -8.17 -37.68
CA SER A 24 31.77 -6.79 -37.41
C SER A 24 31.61 -6.55 -35.89
N GLU A 25 32.74 -6.35 -35.22
CA GLU A 25 32.82 -5.91 -33.84
C GLU A 25 32.25 -4.49 -33.75
N LYS A 26 31.12 -4.32 -33.09
CA LYS A 26 30.70 -3.06 -32.51
C LYS A 26 30.45 -3.28 -31.03
N LYS A 27 31.26 -2.64 -30.21
CA LYS A 27 31.00 -2.40 -28.78
C LYS A 27 29.61 -1.80 -28.67
N THR A 28 28.68 -2.55 -28.18
CA THR A 28 27.39 -2.07 -27.72
C THR A 28 27.48 -1.91 -26.22
N ASP A 29 27.31 -0.67 -25.78
CA ASP A 29 27.05 -0.30 -24.40
C ASP A 29 25.99 -1.25 -23.83
N GLU A 30 26.35 -1.98 -22.79
CA GLU A 30 25.40 -2.65 -21.92
C GLU A 30 24.63 -1.57 -21.14
N SER A 31 23.60 -1.04 -21.75
CA SER A 31 22.51 -0.39 -21.06
C SER A 31 21.97 -1.40 -20.04
N LYS A 32 22.33 -1.17 -18.79
CA LYS A 32 21.82 -1.90 -17.61
C LYS A 32 20.29 -1.87 -17.62
N ASN A 33 19.69 -2.86 -18.22
CA ASN A 33 18.31 -3.22 -17.99
C ASN A 33 18.24 -3.73 -16.55
N LYS A 34 18.09 -2.81 -15.60
CA LYS A 34 17.78 -3.12 -14.23
C LYS A 34 16.39 -3.75 -14.28
N SER A 35 16.35 -5.09 -14.28
CA SER A 35 15.13 -5.83 -14.05
C SER A 35 14.48 -5.24 -12.80
N ILE A 36 13.32 -4.64 -12.96
CA ILE A 36 12.47 -4.25 -11.86
C ILE A 36 12.07 -5.57 -11.21
N THR A 37 12.81 -5.95 -10.19
CA THR A 37 12.42 -7.04 -9.30
C THR A 37 11.11 -6.57 -8.69
N THR A 38 10.03 -7.25 -9.02
CA THR A 38 8.72 -7.05 -8.41
C THR A 38 8.92 -7.27 -6.92
N ILE A 39 8.84 -6.19 -6.14
CA ILE A 39 8.96 -6.28 -4.68
C ILE A 39 7.67 -6.96 -4.22
N GLU A 40 7.75 -8.25 -3.91
CA GLU A 40 6.64 -9.00 -3.35
C GLU A 40 6.24 -8.36 -2.02
N SER A 41 4.95 -8.04 -1.88
CA SER A 41 4.42 -7.59 -0.60
C SER A 41 4.54 -8.74 0.42
N TYR A 42 4.56 -8.42 1.72
CA TYR A 42 4.58 -9.45 2.75
C TYR A 42 3.35 -10.39 2.65
N ILE A 43 2.22 -9.87 2.18
CA ILE A 43 0.97 -10.63 1.95
C ILE A 43 1.19 -11.74 0.92
N ASP A 44 1.88 -11.43 -0.19
CA ASP A 44 2.20 -12.41 -1.23
C ASP A 44 3.12 -13.51 -0.69
N LYS A 45 4.05 -13.13 0.19
CA LYS A 45 4.96 -14.08 0.88
C LYS A 45 4.23 -15.02 1.82
N LEU A 46 3.14 -14.57 2.46
CA LEU A 46 2.36 -15.39 3.39
C LEU A 46 1.60 -16.54 2.72
N LYS A 47 1.38 -16.49 1.40
CA LYS A 47 0.64 -17.50 0.61
C LYS A 47 -0.67 -17.92 1.29
N ILE A 48 -1.46 -16.94 1.72
CA ILE A 48 -2.66 -17.15 2.52
C ILE A 48 -3.73 -17.86 1.70
N ASP A 49 -4.22 -18.99 2.21
CA ASP A 49 -5.41 -19.62 1.67
C ASP A 49 -6.65 -18.79 2.11
N LYS A 50 -7.48 -18.40 1.15
CA LYS A 50 -8.67 -17.57 1.41
C LYS A 50 -9.61 -18.15 2.47
N LYS A 51 -9.67 -19.48 2.62
CA LYS A 51 -10.48 -20.14 3.67
C LYS A 51 -9.96 -19.86 5.08
N ASN A 52 -8.69 -19.48 5.22
CA ASN A 52 -8.02 -19.18 6.47
C ASN A 52 -7.92 -17.67 6.74
N LEU A 53 -8.56 -16.85 5.92
CA LEU A 53 -8.58 -15.39 6.06
C LEU A 53 -9.97 -14.96 6.56
N THR A 54 -9.99 -14.31 7.72
CA THR A 54 -11.18 -13.65 8.25
C THR A 54 -11.06 -12.16 8.00
N TYR A 55 -11.99 -11.62 7.22
CA TYR A 55 -12.06 -10.19 6.96
C TYR A 55 -12.94 -9.50 7.99
N THR A 56 -12.42 -8.44 8.60
CA THR A 56 -13.13 -7.62 9.58
C THR A 56 -13.03 -6.15 9.20
N LYS A 57 -14.17 -5.51 9.02
CA LYS A 57 -14.28 -4.06 8.95
C LYS A 57 -14.41 -3.49 10.34
N VAL A 58 -13.66 -2.45 10.61
CA VAL A 58 -13.70 -1.70 11.87
C VAL A 58 -14.21 -0.30 11.56
N ILE A 59 -15.15 0.19 12.36
CA ILE A 59 -15.61 1.58 12.26
C ILE A 59 -14.70 2.42 13.16
N PRO A 60 -13.87 3.31 12.59
CA PRO A 60 -13.00 4.15 13.40
C PRO A 60 -13.80 5.25 14.09
N GLU A 61 -13.41 5.58 15.32
CA GLU A 61 -13.89 6.76 16.02
C GLU A 61 -12.77 7.82 16.04
N TYR A 62 -13.04 8.97 15.45
CA TYR A 62 -12.13 10.11 15.45
C TYR A 62 -12.69 11.24 16.31
N THR A 63 -11.82 11.92 17.05
CA THR A 63 -12.18 13.09 17.86
C THR A 63 -12.32 14.37 17.04
N PHE A 64 -12.05 14.32 15.74
CA PHE A 64 -12.15 15.41 14.78
C PHE A 64 -12.56 14.89 13.41
N ASP A 65 -12.98 15.77 12.53
CA ASP A 65 -13.38 15.41 11.16
C ASP A 65 -12.17 15.15 10.28
N VAL A 66 -11.84 13.88 10.07
CA VAL A 66 -10.70 13.45 9.21
C VAL A 66 -10.95 13.71 7.73
N SER A 67 -12.20 13.93 7.30
CA SER A 67 -12.53 14.29 5.92
C SER A 67 -12.19 15.74 5.62
N ASN A 68 -12.15 16.58 6.64
CA ASN A 68 -11.76 17.98 6.54
C ASN A 68 -10.23 18.11 6.51
N VAL A 69 -9.68 18.47 5.36
CA VAL A 69 -8.23 18.59 5.13
C VAL A 69 -7.56 19.56 6.12
N THR A 70 -8.23 20.64 6.49
CA THR A 70 -7.70 21.63 7.44
C THR A 70 -7.56 21.01 8.83
N GLU A 71 -8.59 20.30 9.30
CA GLU A 71 -8.55 19.60 10.58
C GLU A 71 -7.51 18.45 10.56
N LEU A 72 -7.52 17.65 9.51
CA LEU A 72 -6.54 16.57 9.33
C LEU A 72 -5.10 17.13 9.34
N SER A 73 -4.87 18.26 8.64
CA SER A 73 -3.57 18.94 8.62
C SER A 73 -3.17 19.49 9.99
N LYS A 74 -4.09 20.02 10.80
CA LYS A 74 -3.77 20.50 12.16
C LYS A 74 -3.22 19.39 13.03
N HIS A 75 -3.79 18.20 12.97
CA HIS A 75 -3.40 17.03 13.76
C HIS A 75 -2.15 16.33 13.20
N ALA A 76 -1.83 16.48 11.91
CA ALA A 76 -0.62 15.95 11.33
C ALA A 76 0.62 16.75 11.77
N THR A 77 1.67 16.08 12.25
CA THR A 77 2.99 16.70 12.43
C THR A 77 3.72 16.88 11.11
N HIS A 78 3.46 15.97 10.17
CA HIS A 78 4.07 15.95 8.83
C HIS A 78 3.01 15.70 7.76
N VAL A 79 3.12 16.43 6.66
CA VAL A 79 2.43 16.15 5.39
C VAL A 79 3.48 16.09 4.31
N PHE A 80 3.49 15.02 3.53
CA PHE A 80 4.55 14.81 2.55
C PHE A 80 4.08 13.99 1.35
N ILE A 81 4.78 14.15 0.25
CA ILE A 81 4.63 13.30 -0.93
C ILE A 81 5.70 12.21 -0.85
N GLY A 82 5.28 10.97 -0.98
CA GLY A 82 6.18 9.83 -0.92
C GLY A 82 5.74 8.68 -1.80
N ARG A 83 6.72 7.86 -2.20
CA ARG A 83 6.49 6.58 -2.90
C ARG A 83 6.59 5.44 -1.89
N VAL A 84 5.61 4.56 -1.90
CA VAL A 84 5.67 3.32 -1.08
C VAL A 84 6.72 2.39 -1.68
N ASP A 85 7.80 2.13 -0.94
CA ASP A 85 8.87 1.24 -1.40
C ASP A 85 8.64 -0.20 -0.98
N SER A 86 8.08 -0.41 0.22
CA SER A 86 7.78 -1.74 0.73
C SER A 86 6.62 -1.73 1.72
N ILE A 87 5.97 -2.89 1.83
CA ILE A 87 5.11 -3.27 2.95
C ILE A 87 5.80 -4.49 3.57
N ASP A 88 6.42 -4.28 4.74
CA ASP A 88 7.33 -5.27 5.33
C ASP A 88 6.62 -6.24 6.26
N GLY A 89 5.46 -5.84 6.80
CA GLY A 89 4.69 -6.65 7.72
C GLY A 89 3.44 -5.94 8.26
N CYS A 90 2.85 -6.58 9.26
CA CYS A 90 1.73 -6.07 10.01
C CYS A 90 1.89 -6.44 11.48
N SER A 91 1.61 -5.52 12.39
CA SER A 91 1.75 -5.71 13.83
C SER A 91 0.70 -4.91 14.59
N THR A 92 0.44 -5.29 15.82
CA THR A 92 -0.47 -4.56 16.71
C THR A 92 0.25 -3.51 17.59
N THR A 93 1.56 -3.31 17.42
CA THR A 93 2.35 -2.44 18.33
C THR A 93 3.29 -1.50 17.61
N VAL A 94 3.35 -1.49 16.28
CA VAL A 94 4.46 -0.85 15.56
C VAL A 94 4.39 0.68 15.57
N GLY A 95 3.23 1.27 15.45
CA GLY A 95 3.08 2.72 15.32
C GLY A 95 3.15 3.44 16.66
N SER A 96 2.40 2.97 17.66
CA SER A 96 2.33 3.56 18.98
C SER A 96 3.35 2.99 19.98
N GLY A 97 3.80 1.75 19.79
CA GLY A 97 4.54 0.97 20.79
C GLY A 97 3.61 0.24 21.76
N GLU A 98 2.32 0.53 21.74
CA GLU A 98 1.28 -0.10 22.56
C GLU A 98 0.35 -0.96 21.69
N PHE A 99 -0.39 -1.88 22.31
CA PHE A 99 -1.35 -2.71 21.59
C PHE A 99 -2.43 -1.87 20.93
N SER A 100 -2.58 -2.06 19.61
CA SER A 100 -3.68 -1.53 18.81
C SER A 100 -4.64 -2.66 18.43
N PRO A 101 -5.95 -2.53 18.72
CA PRO A 101 -6.94 -3.54 18.31
C PRO A 101 -7.11 -3.66 16.80
N VAL A 102 -6.76 -2.63 16.05
CA VAL A 102 -6.62 -2.68 14.59
C VAL A 102 -5.13 -2.81 14.28
N PRO A 103 -4.69 -3.91 13.66
CA PRO A 103 -3.29 -4.09 13.34
C PRO A 103 -2.84 -3.03 12.34
N GLU A 104 -1.55 -2.75 12.34
CA GLU A 104 -0.93 -1.69 11.57
C GLU A 104 0.03 -2.30 10.54
N GLU A 105 -0.22 -2.08 9.25
CA GLU A 105 0.78 -2.39 8.23
C GLU A 105 1.95 -1.41 8.33
N TYR A 106 3.16 -1.90 8.15
CA TYR A 106 4.37 -1.08 8.22
C TYR A 106 5.34 -1.41 7.09
N GLY A 107 6.21 -0.45 6.80
CA GLY A 107 7.19 -0.58 5.74
C GLY A 107 8.02 0.68 5.54
N LYS A 108 8.40 0.94 4.30
CA LYS A 108 9.24 2.08 3.93
C LYS A 108 8.60 2.94 2.85
N ILE A 109 8.83 4.23 2.97
CA ILE A 109 8.44 5.25 2.00
C ILE A 109 9.66 6.08 1.63
N SER A 110 9.95 6.19 0.34
CA SER A 110 10.87 7.21 -0.19
C SER A 110 10.19 8.57 -0.22
N VAL A 111 10.73 9.54 0.51
CA VAL A 111 10.18 10.90 0.59
C VAL A 111 10.59 11.68 -0.65
N ILE A 112 9.60 12.18 -1.38
CA ILE A 112 9.80 13.00 -2.56
C ILE A 112 9.85 14.48 -2.18
N LYS A 113 8.85 14.95 -1.41
CA LYS A 113 8.76 16.34 -0.97
C LYS A 113 8.02 16.46 0.36
N SER A 114 8.58 17.17 1.34
CA SER A 114 7.87 17.61 2.53
C SER A 114 6.98 18.81 2.20
N ILE A 115 5.73 18.79 2.65
CA ILE A 115 4.76 19.88 2.49
C ILE A 115 4.60 20.60 3.83
N LYS A 116 4.45 19.84 4.94
CA LYS A 116 4.41 20.33 6.31
C LYS A 116 5.34 19.48 7.16
N GLY A 117 6.11 20.10 8.06
CA GLY A 117 7.14 19.41 8.82
C GLY A 117 8.32 18.99 7.95
N GLU A 118 9.55 19.18 8.45
CA GLU A 118 10.75 18.82 7.71
C GLU A 118 11.08 17.33 7.89
N ILE A 119 11.23 16.59 6.81
CA ILE A 119 11.74 15.23 6.80
C ILE A 119 13.09 15.24 6.10
N LYS A 120 14.17 15.03 6.88
CA LYS A 120 15.56 15.07 6.38
C LYS A 120 15.98 13.79 5.68
N ASN A 121 15.39 12.67 6.07
CA ASN A 121 15.72 11.36 5.55
C ASN A 121 15.02 11.13 4.19
N GLU A 122 15.76 10.62 3.22
CA GLU A 122 15.18 10.24 1.93
C GLU A 122 14.24 9.03 1.99
N SER A 123 14.44 8.15 2.98
CA SER A 123 13.57 7.01 3.26
C SER A 123 13.18 7.00 4.74
N ILE A 124 11.91 6.78 5.00
CA ILE A 124 11.32 6.74 6.33
C ILE A 124 10.60 5.43 6.57
N LYS A 125 10.48 5.05 7.84
CA LYS A 125 9.58 3.98 8.28
C LYS A 125 8.18 4.54 8.46
N TYR A 126 7.17 3.83 8.00
CA TYR A 126 5.78 4.19 8.24
C TYR A 126 5.02 3.06 8.91
N ALA A 127 3.97 3.41 9.65
CA ALA A 127 2.92 2.53 10.11
C ALA A 127 1.56 3.13 9.73
N ARG A 128 0.58 2.28 9.44
CA ARG A 128 -0.74 2.69 9.01
C ARG A 128 -1.79 1.68 9.46
N PRO A 129 -2.95 2.11 10.01
CA PRO A 129 -4.00 1.20 10.42
C PRO A 129 -4.46 0.27 9.31
N GLY A 130 -4.76 -0.96 9.67
CA GLY A 130 -5.17 -2.02 8.75
C GLY A 130 -4.03 -2.93 8.35
N GLY A 131 -4.38 -4.05 7.73
CA GLY A 131 -3.42 -5.02 7.25
C GLY A 131 -3.84 -6.46 7.53
N VAL A 132 -2.92 -7.38 7.23
CA VAL A 132 -3.13 -8.82 7.41
C VAL A 132 -2.15 -9.34 8.45
N ILE A 133 -2.65 -9.98 9.51
CA ILE A 133 -1.86 -10.50 10.61
C ILE A 133 -2.30 -11.94 10.93
N SER A 134 -1.37 -12.82 11.34
CA SER A 134 -1.76 -14.12 11.85
C SER A 134 -2.49 -13.98 13.19
N VAL A 135 -3.41 -14.88 13.45
CA VAL A 135 -4.13 -14.90 14.73
C VAL A 135 -3.15 -15.07 15.89
N ALA A 136 -2.13 -15.90 15.73
CA ALA A 136 -1.10 -16.10 16.76
C ALA A 136 -0.33 -14.80 17.08
N GLU A 137 0.05 -14.01 16.06
CA GLU A 137 0.76 -12.75 16.28
C GLU A 137 -0.17 -11.67 16.85
N TYR A 138 -1.43 -11.64 16.45
CA TYR A 138 -2.42 -10.75 17.02
C TYR A 138 -2.64 -11.02 18.53
N GLU A 139 -2.89 -12.27 18.90
CA GLU A 139 -3.17 -12.68 20.29
C GLU A 139 -1.97 -12.54 21.21
N LYS A 140 -0.74 -12.54 20.67
CA LYS A 140 0.48 -12.38 21.46
C LYS A 140 0.54 -11.07 22.25
N TYR A 141 -0.07 -10.02 21.72
CA TYR A 141 -0.08 -8.68 22.32
C TYR A 141 -1.48 -8.25 22.79
N ALA A 142 -2.51 -8.97 22.39
CA ALA A 142 -3.89 -8.67 22.78
C ALA A 142 -4.10 -8.87 24.29
N PRO A 143 -4.98 -8.07 24.92
CA PRO A 143 -5.38 -8.28 26.31
C PRO A 143 -5.94 -9.70 26.51
N GLU A 144 -5.61 -10.32 27.63
CA GLU A 144 -6.01 -11.70 27.96
C GLU A 144 -7.52 -11.92 27.84
N GLU A 145 -8.32 -10.95 28.28
CA GLU A 145 -9.78 -10.99 28.18
C GLU A 145 -10.26 -11.03 26.71
N ALA A 146 -9.60 -10.25 25.82
CA ALA A 146 -9.94 -10.26 24.39
C ALA A 146 -9.62 -11.63 23.76
N VAL A 147 -8.47 -12.21 24.09
CA VAL A 147 -8.08 -13.55 23.63
C VAL A 147 -9.08 -14.61 24.10
N LYS A 148 -9.46 -14.55 25.36
CA LYS A 148 -10.43 -15.50 25.96
C LYS A 148 -11.80 -15.39 25.26
N ASN A 149 -12.30 -14.19 25.06
CA ASN A 149 -13.57 -13.97 24.35
C ASN A 149 -13.54 -14.52 22.92
N GLU A 150 -12.43 -14.32 22.20
CA GLU A 150 -12.23 -14.86 20.86
C GLU A 150 -12.18 -16.40 20.86
N GLU A 151 -11.54 -17.03 21.86
CA GLU A 151 -11.51 -18.47 22.01
C GLU A 151 -12.89 -19.05 22.29
N GLU A 152 -13.67 -18.41 23.15
CA GLU A 152 -15.05 -18.80 23.44
C GLU A 152 -15.93 -18.68 22.18
N ASN A 153 -15.80 -17.61 21.41
CA ASN A 153 -16.51 -17.43 20.14
C ASN A 153 -16.14 -18.51 19.11
N ARG A 154 -14.86 -18.88 19.03
CA ARG A 154 -14.40 -19.97 18.15
C ARG A 154 -14.99 -21.32 18.56
N LYS A 155 -15.00 -21.63 19.86
CA LYS A 155 -15.63 -22.85 20.39
C LYS A 155 -17.12 -22.90 20.07
N ALA A 156 -17.84 -21.81 20.36
CA ALA A 156 -19.27 -21.71 20.06
C ALA A 156 -19.59 -21.86 18.56
N SER A 157 -18.65 -21.49 17.69
CA SER A 157 -18.76 -21.63 16.23
C SER A 157 -18.26 -22.97 15.69
N GLY A 158 -17.91 -23.94 16.55
CA GLY A 158 -17.40 -25.26 16.14
C GLY A 158 -16.00 -25.24 15.53
N LYS A 159 -15.20 -24.19 15.80
CA LYS A 159 -13.84 -24.02 15.30
C LYS A 159 -12.77 -24.33 16.37
N GLU A 160 -12.97 -25.38 17.15
CA GLU A 160 -12.06 -25.72 18.25
C GLU A 160 -10.65 -26.10 17.80
N ASN A 161 -10.52 -26.73 16.62
CA ASN A 161 -9.23 -27.15 16.02
C ASN A 161 -8.63 -26.07 15.09
N PHE A 162 -8.68 -24.84 15.52
CA PHE A 162 -8.23 -23.70 14.76
C PHE A 162 -6.72 -23.52 14.86
N ASP A 163 -6.00 -23.56 13.74
CA ASP A 163 -4.55 -23.30 13.69
C ASP A 163 -4.29 -21.78 13.65
N LYS A 164 -3.94 -21.21 14.79
CA LYS A 164 -3.65 -19.78 14.95
C LYS A 164 -2.51 -19.28 14.06
N ASN A 165 -1.54 -20.16 13.72
CA ASN A 165 -0.39 -19.79 12.88
C ASN A 165 -0.73 -19.79 11.39
N ARG A 166 -1.77 -20.51 10.99
CA ARG A 166 -2.21 -20.63 9.60
C ARG A 166 -3.50 -19.87 9.30
N SER A 167 -4.03 -19.21 10.30
CA SER A 167 -5.24 -18.39 10.19
C SER A 167 -4.89 -16.92 10.36
N PHE A 168 -5.56 -16.08 9.59
CA PHE A 168 -5.23 -14.68 9.49
C PHE A 168 -6.46 -13.80 9.64
N TYR A 169 -6.26 -12.63 10.22
CA TYR A 169 -7.19 -11.52 10.17
C TYR A 169 -6.73 -10.52 9.10
N GLU A 170 -7.62 -10.13 8.22
CA GLU A 170 -7.49 -8.90 7.46
C GLU A 170 -8.44 -7.90 8.11
N MET A 171 -7.88 -6.95 8.84
CA MET A 171 -8.63 -5.87 9.47
C MET A 171 -8.35 -4.57 8.77
N ARG A 172 -9.41 -3.77 8.58
CA ARG A 172 -9.30 -2.46 7.94
C ARG A 172 -10.45 -1.57 8.39
N HIS A 173 -10.18 -0.28 8.53
CA HIS A 173 -11.25 0.67 8.75
C HIS A 173 -12.21 0.70 7.57
N ASP A 174 -13.50 0.89 7.84
CA ASP A 174 -14.51 0.93 6.76
C ASP A 174 -14.29 2.18 5.90
N GLY A 175 -14.35 2.00 4.60
CA GLY A 175 -14.04 3.05 3.62
C GLY A 175 -12.54 3.25 3.34
N ASP A 176 -11.64 2.65 4.13
CA ASP A 176 -10.21 2.84 3.94
C ASP A 176 -9.67 2.13 2.70
N ILE A 177 -8.59 2.66 2.15
CA ILE A 177 -7.91 2.17 0.95
C ILE A 177 -6.72 1.29 1.28
N LYS A 178 -6.37 0.39 0.35
CA LYS A 178 -5.06 -0.28 0.36
C LYS A 178 -4.03 0.58 -0.37
N ILE A 179 -2.91 0.88 0.27
CA ILE A 179 -1.79 1.49 -0.44
C ILE A 179 -1.02 0.43 -1.23
N GLU A 180 -0.40 0.85 -2.31
CA GLU A 180 0.26 -0.04 -3.28
C GLU A 180 1.75 0.28 -3.37
N ILE A 181 2.60 -0.76 -3.36
CA ILE A 181 4.04 -0.62 -3.58
C ILE A 181 4.32 0.02 -4.95
N GLY A 182 5.28 0.92 -5.00
CA GLY A 182 5.67 1.65 -6.21
C GLY A 182 4.77 2.84 -6.55
N LYS A 183 3.64 3.04 -5.83
CA LYS A 183 2.75 4.18 -6.07
C LYS A 183 3.09 5.35 -5.16
N ILE A 184 2.70 6.54 -5.63
CA ILE A 184 2.98 7.80 -4.95
C ILE A 184 1.69 8.31 -4.32
N TYR A 185 1.83 8.82 -3.11
CA TYR A 185 0.72 9.37 -2.35
C TYR A 185 1.12 10.69 -1.70
N LEU A 186 0.12 11.51 -1.41
CA LEU A 186 0.18 12.55 -0.39
C LEU A 186 -0.24 11.91 0.93
N PHE A 187 0.63 11.97 1.93
CA PHE A 187 0.42 11.37 3.24
C PHE A 187 0.28 12.42 4.33
N PHE A 188 -0.63 12.16 5.27
CA PHE A 188 -0.75 12.90 6.53
C PHE A 188 -0.29 11.98 7.66
N ALA A 189 0.72 12.41 8.43
CA ALA A 189 1.34 11.55 9.42
C ALA A 189 1.67 12.27 10.73
N MET A 190 1.66 11.51 11.81
CA MET A 190 2.24 11.88 13.11
C MET A 190 3.57 11.15 13.27
N TYR A 191 4.64 11.87 13.60
CA TYR A 191 5.92 11.24 13.89
C TYR A 191 5.98 10.82 15.36
N ASN A 192 6.15 9.53 15.60
CA ASN A 192 6.40 8.99 16.92
C ASN A 192 7.92 8.91 17.16
N LYS A 193 8.42 9.69 18.12
CA LYS A 193 9.86 9.76 18.45
C LYS A 193 10.37 8.48 19.12
N GLU A 194 9.52 7.76 19.82
CA GLU A 194 9.90 6.56 20.58
C GLU A 194 10.10 5.38 19.66
N THR A 195 9.18 5.19 18.69
CA THR A 195 9.24 4.07 17.74
C THR A 195 10.01 4.42 16.47
N GLY A 196 10.15 5.71 16.17
CA GLY A 196 10.77 6.22 14.93
C GLY A 196 9.91 6.04 13.69
N TYR A 197 8.63 5.75 13.85
CA TYR A 197 7.69 5.59 12.75
C TYR A 197 6.91 6.88 12.47
N TYR A 198 6.58 7.08 11.20
CA TYR A 198 5.58 8.03 10.75
C TYR A 198 4.24 7.30 10.69
N PHE A 199 3.38 7.56 11.66
CA PHE A 199 2.05 6.96 11.73
C PHE A 199 1.10 7.70 10.80
N ILE A 200 0.73 7.07 9.69
CA ILE A 200 -0.22 7.62 8.72
C ILE A 200 -1.62 7.37 9.25
N PHE A 201 -2.42 8.41 9.40
CA PHE A 201 -3.74 8.36 10.00
C PHE A 201 -4.79 9.04 9.12
N GLY A 202 -6.06 8.93 9.48
CA GLY A 202 -7.17 9.53 8.71
C GLY A 202 -7.62 8.67 7.54
N ASP A 203 -7.31 7.36 7.56
CA ASP A 203 -7.79 6.35 6.62
C ASP A 203 -7.63 6.76 5.14
N GLN A 204 -8.71 6.71 4.35
CA GLN A 204 -8.71 7.12 2.94
C GLN A 204 -8.35 8.60 2.73
N TYR A 205 -8.54 9.45 3.74
CA TYR A 205 -8.22 10.89 3.64
C TYR A 205 -6.74 11.16 3.92
N GLY A 206 -6.12 10.31 4.76
CA GLY A 206 -4.71 10.41 5.13
C GLY A 206 -3.71 9.85 4.12
N SER A 207 -4.20 9.18 3.09
CA SER A 207 -3.40 8.56 2.02
C SER A 207 -4.06 8.79 0.66
N ARG A 208 -3.66 9.86 -0.05
CA ARG A 208 -4.28 10.21 -1.34
C ARG A 208 -3.34 9.91 -2.49
N LYS A 209 -3.75 9.01 -3.40
CA LYS A 209 -2.92 8.59 -4.54
C LYS A 209 -2.69 9.74 -5.52
N ILE A 210 -1.42 9.88 -5.94
CA ILE A 210 -1.03 10.84 -6.97
C ILE A 210 -0.82 10.10 -8.29
N SER A 211 -1.34 10.67 -9.37
CA SER A 211 -1.20 10.17 -10.74
C SER A 211 -0.69 11.26 -11.68
N GLY A 212 -0.28 10.87 -12.90
CA GLY A 212 0.26 11.76 -13.92
C GLY A 212 1.76 11.55 -14.18
N MET A 213 2.52 11.01 -13.23
CA MET A 213 3.94 10.70 -13.41
C MET A 213 4.37 9.53 -12.50
N SER A 214 5.39 8.77 -12.91
CA SER A 214 6.08 7.83 -12.03
C SER A 214 7.04 8.57 -11.08
N GLY A 215 7.24 8.02 -9.87
CA GLY A 215 8.15 8.61 -8.88
C GLY A 215 9.60 8.17 -9.02
N ASP A 216 9.97 7.52 -10.12
CA ASP A 216 11.31 6.98 -10.31
C ASP A 216 12.35 8.08 -10.56
N ASP A 217 11.92 9.20 -11.15
CA ASP A 217 12.73 10.43 -11.25
C ASP A 217 12.19 11.49 -10.30
N LYS A 218 12.74 11.55 -9.09
CA LYS A 218 12.38 12.53 -8.05
C LYS A 218 12.54 13.98 -8.54
N LYS A 219 13.57 14.28 -9.34
CA LYS A 219 13.82 15.65 -9.84
C LYS A 219 12.78 16.06 -10.88
N ALA A 220 12.45 15.16 -11.80
CA ALA A 220 11.41 15.40 -12.78
C ALA A 220 10.04 15.54 -12.11
N PHE A 221 9.75 14.70 -11.10
CA PHE A 221 8.51 14.79 -10.32
C PHE A 221 8.39 16.14 -9.60
N ILE A 222 9.45 16.59 -8.91
CA ILE A 222 9.46 17.90 -8.23
C ILE A 222 9.21 19.04 -9.22
N LYS A 223 9.83 19.02 -10.40
CA LYS A 223 9.57 20.03 -11.44
C LYS A 223 8.14 20.02 -11.96
N SER A 224 7.46 18.87 -11.91
CA SER A 224 6.06 18.75 -12.35
C SER A 224 5.05 19.23 -11.31
N LEU A 225 5.47 19.42 -10.05
CA LEU A 225 4.58 19.96 -9.01
C LEU A 225 4.07 21.37 -9.31
N ASP A 226 4.87 22.18 -9.99
CA ASP A 226 4.50 23.54 -10.40
C ASP A 226 3.60 23.57 -11.63
N LYS A 227 3.41 22.42 -12.28
CA LYS A 227 2.55 22.25 -13.44
C LYS A 227 1.26 21.56 -13.03
N ASP A 228 0.18 21.82 -13.73
CA ASP A 228 -1.13 21.17 -13.47
C ASP A 228 -1.23 19.76 -14.10
N GLU A 229 -0.10 19.05 -14.14
CA GLU A 229 -0.02 17.70 -14.73
C GLU A 229 -0.32 16.60 -13.70
N LEU A 230 0.00 16.84 -12.42
CA LEU A 230 -0.20 15.89 -11.35
C LEU A 230 -1.61 15.99 -10.79
N LYS A 231 -2.25 14.84 -10.64
CA LYS A 231 -3.62 14.73 -10.11
C LYS A 231 -3.63 13.98 -8.80
N LEU A 232 -4.33 14.54 -7.83
CA LEU A 232 -4.58 13.95 -6.52
C LEU A 232 -5.97 13.31 -6.52
N ARG A 233 -6.04 12.05 -6.11
CA ARG A 233 -7.31 11.34 -6.02
C ARG A 233 -8.02 11.69 -4.72
N ASP A 234 -9.26 12.07 -4.83
CA ASP A 234 -10.22 12.07 -3.74
C ASP A 234 -10.79 10.66 -3.62
N ASN A 235 -10.53 10.00 -2.49
CA ASN A 235 -10.91 8.60 -2.30
C ASN A 235 -12.41 8.42 -2.00
N ASP A 236 -13.10 9.45 -1.55
CA ASP A 236 -14.55 9.45 -1.28
C ASP A 236 -15.34 9.52 -2.58
N THR A 237 -15.06 10.54 -3.36
CA THR A 237 -15.82 10.83 -4.59
C THR A 237 -15.27 10.09 -5.80
N GLY A 238 -14.05 9.54 -5.68
CA GLY A 238 -13.31 8.94 -6.79
C GLY A 238 -12.86 9.95 -7.85
N LYS A 239 -13.04 11.25 -7.65
CA LYS A 239 -12.60 12.29 -8.57
C LYS A 239 -11.13 12.60 -8.42
N ASN A 240 -10.55 13.21 -9.43
CA ASN A 240 -9.20 13.73 -9.39
C ASN A 240 -9.23 15.26 -9.39
N GLU A 241 -8.41 15.86 -8.54
CA GLU A 241 -8.17 17.30 -8.50
C GLU A 241 -6.70 17.62 -8.82
N SER A 242 -6.38 18.87 -9.11
CA SER A 242 -5.00 19.32 -9.31
C SER A 242 -4.24 19.23 -7.98
N LEU A 243 -3.11 18.51 -7.97
CA LEU A 243 -2.24 18.46 -6.80
C LEU A 243 -1.68 19.84 -6.44
N LYS A 244 -1.33 20.63 -7.45
CA LYS A 244 -0.85 22.01 -7.28
C LYS A 244 -1.91 22.86 -6.54
N ASN A 245 -3.13 22.91 -7.06
CA ASN A 245 -4.20 23.69 -6.46
C ASN A 245 -4.55 23.22 -5.05
N PHE A 246 -4.48 21.90 -4.80
CA PHE A 246 -4.68 21.35 -3.46
C PHE A 246 -3.61 21.85 -2.47
N ILE A 247 -2.33 21.81 -2.87
CA ILE A 247 -1.24 22.29 -2.03
C ILE A 247 -1.37 23.80 -1.78
N GLU A 248 -1.62 24.58 -2.81
CA GLU A 248 -1.80 26.03 -2.69
C GLU A 248 -2.98 26.40 -1.77
N LYS A 249 -4.07 25.66 -1.86
CA LYS A 249 -5.27 25.92 -1.05
C LYS A 249 -5.08 25.62 0.44
N TYR A 250 -4.35 24.59 0.80
CA TYR A 250 -4.30 24.09 2.17
C TYR A 250 -2.95 24.27 2.87
N PHE A 251 -1.88 24.60 2.15
CA PHE A 251 -0.51 24.65 2.70
C PHE A 251 0.32 25.87 2.28
N SER A 252 -0.30 26.88 1.65
CA SER A 252 0.38 28.15 1.28
C SER A 252 0.14 29.25 2.28
#